data_ee668dad17cab1f66ff571f0220292ad
#
_entry.id   ee668dad17cab1f66ff571f0220292ad
#
_cell.length_a   1.000
_cell.length_b   1.000
_cell.length_c   1.000
_cell.angle_alpha   90.00
_cell.angle_beta   90.00
_cell.angle_gamma   90.00
#
_symmetry.space_group_name_H-M   'P 1'
#
loop_
_entity.id
_entity.type
_entity.pdbx_description
1 polymer ?
#
loop_
_entity_poly.entity_id
_entity_poly.type
_entity_poly.pdbx_seq_one_letter_code
_entity_poly.pdbx_strand_id
1 'polypeptide(L)'
;MKKIILSLSIAAFMFGACQKESEPEKKLPEGNGTQTSTTEQGTASGTLSVKPLTPITVQAEVGGANEPNQVYIDLSTGKTTVIKRDTWHLAFYCGDDDFRVLINPAIAMSALEQETTDINKRVEEDKTILLNTDPTNPSPNHLVSRRLIDDPRGYLAPRNNEPGSGTAIAGVSAKDDENKVYLLSMGFAISDKAPVKGSVNLLGAHNGWGKVRITREGNAYKVQYAKNTVTNKSDIKTFTVTKNPAYSFVYLNLESGQMVQVTPKKKDWDICFTTTTGWLSQQYNVQSTVTFYPDIIVTNLHGGTRATFFSPAASLPERDKNYSEYTLEKAKTLDLSKPKYETQIVIGKNWRDMINGGIIRNIYFAIQDGDGNFFKLKMKALKNDAGERGYPVFEYELLK
;
A
#
# COMPACT_ATOMS: atom_id res chain seq x y z
N MET A 1 -56.62 -14.32 21.48
CA MET A 1 -56.19 -14.93 20.23
C MET A 1 -56.77 -14.13 19.07
N LYS A 2 -56.03 -13.17 18.51
CA LYS A 2 -56.42 -12.45 17.28
C LYS A 2 -55.23 -12.51 16.33
N LYS A 3 -55.41 -13.20 15.21
CA LYS A 3 -54.46 -13.25 14.10
C LYS A 3 -54.63 -11.98 13.27
N ILE A 4 -53.56 -11.26 13.06
CA ILE A 4 -53.47 -10.16 12.09
C ILE A 4 -52.77 -10.70 10.86
N ILE A 5 -53.47 -10.69 9.75
CA ILE A 5 -53.00 -11.01 8.42
C ILE A 5 -52.50 -9.72 7.79
N LEU A 6 -51.23 -9.64 7.42
CA LEU A 6 -50.68 -8.49 6.73
C LEU A 6 -50.55 -8.85 5.23
N SER A 7 -51.36 -8.18 4.42
CA SER A 7 -51.37 -8.31 2.94
C SER A 7 -50.27 -7.52 2.31
N LEU A 8 -49.46 -8.22 1.50
CA LEU A 8 -48.36 -7.64 0.69
C LEU A 8 -48.90 -7.21 -0.65
N SER A 9 -48.86 -5.91 -0.96
CA SER A 9 -49.23 -5.35 -2.25
C SER A 9 -48.00 -5.23 -3.11
N ILE A 10 -47.95 -5.98 -4.22
CA ILE A 10 -46.93 -5.89 -5.27
C ILE A 10 -47.39 -4.85 -6.29
N ALA A 11 -46.62 -3.77 -6.45
CA ALA A 11 -46.79 -2.81 -7.53
C ALA A 11 -45.84 -3.13 -8.69
N ALA A 12 -46.37 -3.54 -9.80
CA ALA A 12 -45.64 -3.74 -11.05
C ALA A 12 -45.51 -2.41 -11.80
N PHE A 13 -44.28 -1.97 -12.03
CA PHE A 13 -43.99 -0.86 -12.95
C PHE A 13 -43.60 -1.42 -14.32
N MET A 14 -44.43 -1.13 -15.33
CA MET A 14 -44.09 -1.34 -16.73
C MET A 14 -43.20 -0.20 -17.22
N PHE A 15 -42.04 -0.52 -17.81
CA PHE A 15 -41.25 0.43 -18.57
C PHE A 15 -41.57 0.31 -20.05
N GLY A 16 -42.08 1.40 -20.61
CA GLY A 16 -42.22 1.59 -22.04
C GLY A 16 -40.90 1.85 -22.73
N ALA A 17 -40.64 1.13 -23.80
CA ALA A 17 -39.49 1.32 -24.66
C ALA A 17 -39.70 2.56 -25.55
N CYS A 18 -38.75 3.49 -25.55
CA CYS A 18 -38.56 4.46 -26.63
C CYS A 18 -37.25 4.16 -27.35
N GLN A 19 -37.35 3.73 -28.59
CA GLN A 19 -36.26 3.72 -29.56
C GLN A 19 -35.90 5.16 -29.92
N LYS A 20 -34.59 5.45 -29.98
CA LYS A 20 -34.07 6.64 -30.68
C LYS A 20 -32.83 6.25 -31.48
N GLU A 21 -32.87 6.76 -32.70
CA GLU A 21 -32.03 6.48 -33.85
C GLU A 21 -30.52 6.73 -33.61
N SER A 22 -29.75 5.98 -34.39
CA SER A 22 -28.29 6.00 -34.51
C SER A 22 -27.76 7.20 -35.30
N GLU A 23 -26.78 7.90 -34.81
CA GLU A 23 -25.88 8.76 -35.59
C GLU A 23 -24.42 8.24 -35.54
N PRO A 24 -23.57 8.53 -36.54
CA PRO A 24 -22.45 7.70 -36.93
C PRO A 24 -21.17 7.98 -36.12
N GLU A 25 -20.39 6.92 -35.95
CA GLU A 25 -19.06 6.89 -35.33
C GLU A 25 -18.06 7.85 -35.98
N LYS A 26 -17.42 8.68 -35.15
CA LYS A 26 -16.20 9.42 -35.49
C LYS A 26 -14.99 8.61 -35.09
N LYS A 27 -14.28 8.03 -36.05
CA LYS A 27 -12.98 7.37 -35.87
C LYS A 27 -11.94 8.35 -35.34
N LEU A 28 -11.30 8.01 -34.22
CA LEU A 28 -10.05 8.62 -33.74
C LEU A 28 -8.84 7.92 -34.40
N PRO A 29 -7.75 8.64 -34.69
CA PRO A 29 -6.59 8.09 -35.38
C PRO A 29 -5.73 7.19 -34.47
N GLU A 30 -5.30 6.07 -35.04
CA GLU A 30 -4.34 5.14 -34.44
C GLU A 30 -2.97 5.82 -34.30
N GLY A 31 -2.47 5.93 -33.07
CA GLY A 31 -1.11 6.34 -32.76
C GLY A 31 -0.22 5.12 -32.53
N ASN A 32 0.62 4.81 -33.49
CA ASN A 32 1.71 3.84 -33.41
C ASN A 32 2.76 4.37 -32.41
N GLY A 33 2.90 3.74 -31.25
CA GLY A 33 3.95 4.02 -30.28
C GLY A 33 4.92 2.87 -30.17
N THR A 34 6.00 2.93 -30.93
CA THR A 34 7.13 2.02 -30.86
C THR A 34 7.89 2.23 -29.53
N GLN A 35 7.95 1.22 -28.70
CA GLN A 35 8.84 1.20 -27.51
C GLN A 35 10.27 0.94 -27.98
N THR A 36 11.13 1.92 -27.77
CA THR A 36 12.58 1.74 -27.88
C THR A 36 13.18 1.73 -26.47
N SER A 37 13.67 0.59 -26.06
CA SER A 37 14.50 0.45 -24.87
C SER A 37 15.90 0.93 -25.19
N THR A 38 16.34 2.03 -24.60
CA THR A 38 17.73 2.44 -24.57
C THR A 38 18.26 2.39 -23.14
N THR A 39 19.21 1.48 -22.96
CA THR A 39 20.10 1.41 -21.80
C THR A 39 21.13 2.52 -21.96
N GLU A 40 21.10 3.55 -21.14
CA GLU A 40 22.19 4.50 -21.04
C GLU A 40 22.70 4.59 -19.61
N GLN A 41 23.97 4.21 -19.49
CA GLN A 41 24.83 4.43 -18.35
C GLN A 41 25.32 5.89 -18.42
N GLY A 42 24.80 6.76 -17.58
CA GLY A 42 25.15 8.18 -17.55
C GLY A 42 25.37 8.66 -16.13
N THR A 43 26.58 9.06 -15.84
CA THR A 43 26.98 9.89 -14.70
C THR A 43 26.27 11.23 -14.81
N ALA A 44 25.30 11.51 -13.94
CA ALA A 44 24.61 12.77 -13.93
C ALA A 44 24.89 13.57 -12.66
N SER A 45 25.58 14.66 -12.85
CA SER A 45 25.52 15.84 -11.99
C SER A 45 24.10 16.41 -12.10
N GLY A 46 23.30 16.27 -11.03
CA GLY A 46 21.90 16.70 -11.04
C GLY A 46 21.73 18.20 -11.00
N THR A 47 21.39 18.77 -12.14
CA THR A 47 20.76 20.10 -12.18
C THR A 47 19.28 19.90 -11.91
N LEU A 48 18.77 20.43 -10.78
CA LEU A 48 17.35 20.41 -10.43
C LEU A 48 16.53 21.08 -11.53
N SER A 49 15.83 20.31 -12.32
CA SER A 49 14.84 20.79 -13.28
C SER A 49 13.61 21.25 -12.52
N VAL A 50 13.57 22.54 -12.18
CA VAL A 50 12.40 23.15 -11.52
C VAL A 50 11.28 23.26 -12.54
N LYS A 51 10.29 22.37 -12.48
CA LYS A 51 9.08 22.42 -13.31
C LYS A 51 8.22 23.64 -13.00
N PRO A 52 7.46 24.17 -13.99
CA PRO A 52 6.65 25.37 -13.85
C PRO A 52 5.49 25.22 -12.85
N LEU A 53 4.99 26.35 -12.36
CA LEU A 53 3.89 26.55 -11.40
C LEU A 53 2.48 26.13 -11.90
N THR A 54 2.38 25.34 -12.95
CA THR A 54 1.10 24.83 -13.43
C THR A 54 0.74 23.55 -12.69
N PRO A 55 -0.49 23.41 -12.17
CA PRO A 55 -0.96 22.19 -11.58
C PRO A 55 -0.76 20.99 -12.52
N ILE A 56 -0.20 19.92 -12.00
CA ILE A 56 0.02 18.67 -12.72
C ILE A 56 -1.10 17.71 -12.35
N THR A 57 -1.84 17.22 -13.33
CA THR A 57 -2.85 16.17 -13.12
C THR A 57 -2.26 14.83 -13.49
N VAL A 58 -2.41 13.86 -12.60
CA VAL A 58 -1.89 12.49 -12.75
C VAL A 58 -3.02 11.50 -12.50
N GLN A 59 -3.14 10.52 -13.37
CA GLN A 59 -3.88 9.29 -13.11
C GLN A 59 -2.88 8.22 -12.68
N ALA A 60 -3.02 7.69 -11.47
CA ALA A 60 -2.16 6.60 -11.01
C ALA A 60 -2.61 5.27 -11.62
N GLU A 61 -1.69 4.57 -12.28
CA GLU A 61 -1.95 3.34 -13.04
C GLU A 61 -2.02 2.10 -12.14
N VAL A 62 -2.94 2.09 -11.17
CA VAL A 62 -3.14 0.96 -10.27
C VAL A 62 -3.69 -0.28 -10.96
N GLY A 63 -4.15 -0.16 -12.22
CA GLY A 63 -4.51 -1.28 -13.08
C GLY A 63 -5.96 -1.75 -12.99
N GLY A 64 -6.88 -0.84 -12.65
CA GLY A 64 -8.32 -1.12 -12.57
C GLY A 64 -8.76 -1.66 -11.22
N ALA A 65 -9.95 -2.21 -11.15
CA ALA A 65 -10.66 -2.52 -9.90
C ALA A 65 -10.08 -3.71 -9.10
N ASN A 66 -9.14 -4.45 -9.65
CA ASN A 66 -8.36 -5.48 -8.94
C ASN A 66 -7.07 -4.91 -8.33
N GLU A 67 -6.71 -3.68 -8.66
CA GLU A 67 -5.53 -2.93 -8.19
C GLU A 67 -4.25 -3.80 -8.19
N PRO A 68 -3.85 -4.37 -9.33
CA PRO A 68 -2.70 -5.25 -9.38
C PRO A 68 -1.37 -4.55 -9.14
N ASN A 69 -1.33 -3.22 -9.22
CA ASN A 69 -0.11 -2.44 -9.23
C ASN A 69 0.06 -1.59 -7.96
N GLN A 70 1.31 -1.44 -7.55
CA GLN A 70 1.80 -0.36 -6.70
C GLN A 70 2.37 0.73 -7.63
N VAL A 71 2.02 1.99 -7.40
CA VAL A 71 2.43 3.12 -8.27
C VAL A 71 3.17 4.14 -7.42
N TYR A 72 4.48 4.17 -7.57
CA TYR A 72 5.38 5.12 -6.89
C TYR A 72 5.51 6.39 -7.73
N ILE A 73 5.40 7.54 -7.10
CA ILE A 73 5.39 8.84 -7.77
C ILE A 73 6.37 9.77 -7.08
N ASP A 74 7.28 10.32 -7.87
CA ASP A 74 8.17 11.41 -7.51
C ASP A 74 7.47 12.73 -7.90
N LEU A 75 7.08 13.52 -6.92
CA LEU A 75 6.36 14.78 -7.15
C LEU A 75 7.27 15.88 -7.72
N SER A 76 8.57 15.82 -7.45
CA SER A 76 9.55 16.79 -7.94
C SER A 76 9.77 16.67 -9.44
N THR A 77 9.83 15.44 -9.96
CA THR A 77 10.08 15.16 -11.38
C THR A 77 8.83 14.77 -12.17
N GLY A 78 7.76 14.35 -11.48
CA GLY A 78 6.56 13.78 -12.07
C GLY A 78 6.75 12.36 -12.59
N LYS A 79 7.89 11.72 -12.26
CA LYS A 79 8.17 10.34 -12.68
C LYS A 79 7.28 9.36 -11.91
N THR A 80 6.74 8.38 -12.63
CA THR A 80 6.00 7.26 -12.06
C THR A 80 6.75 5.95 -12.28
N THR A 81 6.67 5.06 -11.29
CA THR A 81 7.19 3.69 -11.37
C THR A 81 6.09 2.73 -10.97
N VAL A 82 5.77 1.79 -11.86
CA VAL A 82 4.69 0.83 -11.66
C VAL A 82 5.28 -0.55 -11.47
N ILE A 83 4.87 -1.25 -10.40
CA ILE A 83 5.27 -2.63 -10.12
C ILE A 83 4.04 -3.44 -9.67
N LYS A 84 3.94 -4.69 -10.08
CA LYS A 84 2.89 -5.57 -9.57
C LYS A 84 3.10 -5.83 -8.09
N ARG A 85 2.03 -5.73 -7.29
CA ARG A 85 2.08 -5.82 -5.83
C ARG A 85 2.41 -7.22 -5.28
N ASP A 86 2.34 -8.27 -6.11
CA ASP A 86 2.64 -9.66 -5.76
C ASP A 86 4.06 -10.12 -6.17
N THR A 87 4.93 -9.22 -6.63
CA THR A 87 6.27 -9.58 -7.08
C THR A 87 7.25 -9.89 -5.96
N TRP A 88 6.95 -9.53 -4.73
CA TRP A 88 7.83 -9.65 -3.58
C TRP A 88 7.12 -10.20 -2.34
N HIS A 89 7.89 -10.72 -1.37
CA HIS A 89 7.33 -11.23 -0.11
C HIS A 89 7.91 -10.52 1.11
N LEU A 90 9.22 -10.30 1.14
CA LEU A 90 9.90 -9.63 2.26
C LEU A 90 10.66 -8.40 1.79
N ALA A 91 10.66 -7.36 2.63
CA ALA A 91 11.46 -6.16 2.46
C ALA A 91 12.41 -6.01 3.64
N PHE A 92 13.68 -5.73 3.36
CA PHE A 92 14.76 -5.65 4.32
C PHE A 92 15.25 -4.22 4.44
N TYR A 93 15.20 -3.67 5.63
CA TYR A 93 15.60 -2.30 5.89
C TYR A 93 17.10 -2.10 5.69
N CYS A 94 17.45 -1.01 5.00
CA CYS A 94 18.83 -0.69 4.65
C CYS A 94 19.49 0.37 5.54
N GLY A 95 18.84 0.78 6.64
CA GLY A 95 19.48 1.64 7.64
C GLY A 95 20.64 0.93 8.34
N ASP A 96 21.58 1.70 8.89
CA ASP A 96 22.89 1.21 9.29
C ASP A 96 22.83 0.05 10.29
N ASP A 97 22.63 0.31 11.58
CA ASP A 97 22.67 -0.73 12.62
C ASP A 97 21.31 -1.37 12.93
N ASP A 98 20.25 -0.98 12.26
CA ASP A 98 18.91 -1.53 12.47
C ASP A 98 18.59 -2.61 11.43
N PHE A 99 18.23 -3.79 11.93
CA PHE A 99 17.92 -4.96 11.11
C PHE A 99 16.44 -5.28 11.25
N ARG A 100 15.62 -4.73 10.33
CA ARG A 100 14.16 -4.89 10.29
C ARG A 100 13.72 -5.54 9.00
N VAL A 101 12.70 -6.36 9.11
CA VAL A 101 12.11 -7.06 7.97
C VAL A 101 10.61 -6.83 7.98
N LEU A 102 10.08 -6.40 6.83
CA LEU A 102 8.65 -6.27 6.61
C LEU A 102 8.15 -7.41 5.74
N ILE A 103 6.92 -7.82 5.99
CA ILE A 103 6.16 -8.70 5.11
C ILE A 103 5.39 -7.88 4.08
N ASN A 104 4.94 -8.48 2.99
CA ASN A 104 4.20 -7.75 1.96
C ASN A 104 2.74 -7.47 2.38
N PRO A 105 2.39 -6.25 2.79
CA PRO A 105 1.03 -5.91 3.19
C PRO A 105 0.09 -5.80 1.99
N ALA A 106 0.63 -5.62 0.77
CA ALA A 106 -0.16 -5.41 -0.44
C ALA A 106 -0.79 -6.69 -1.00
N ILE A 107 -0.43 -7.85 -0.46
CA ILE A 107 -1.07 -9.15 -0.73
C ILE A 107 -1.63 -9.80 0.53
N ALA A 108 -1.79 -9.05 1.61
CA ALA A 108 -2.31 -9.51 2.90
C ALA A 108 -1.52 -10.67 3.51
N MET A 109 -0.18 -10.61 3.50
CA MET A 109 0.66 -11.52 4.26
C MET A 109 0.49 -11.32 5.77
N SER A 110 0.74 -12.39 6.52
CA SER A 110 0.87 -12.35 7.99
C SER A 110 2.00 -13.25 8.45
N ALA A 111 2.56 -12.96 9.63
CA ALA A 111 3.64 -13.72 10.24
C ALA A 111 3.34 -14.03 11.70
N LEU A 112 3.62 -15.26 12.13
CA LEU A 112 3.43 -15.72 13.51
C LEU A 112 4.74 -16.32 14.03
N GLU A 113 5.28 -15.72 15.10
CA GLU A 113 6.47 -16.23 15.77
C GLU A 113 6.24 -17.62 16.33
N GLN A 114 7.25 -18.48 16.19
CA GLN A 114 7.26 -19.86 16.68
C GLN A 114 8.23 -20.02 17.84
N GLU A 115 7.95 -20.99 18.74
CA GLU A 115 8.79 -21.29 19.90
C GLU A 115 10.08 -22.03 19.54
N THR A 116 10.61 -21.86 18.33
CA THR A 116 11.79 -22.58 17.85
C THR A 116 12.70 -21.69 17.01
N THR A 117 13.99 -22.00 17.05
CA THR A 117 15.02 -21.45 16.16
C THR A 117 15.45 -22.45 15.09
N ASP A 118 14.91 -23.68 15.12
CA ASP A 118 15.23 -24.72 14.13
C ASP A 118 14.28 -24.66 12.95
N ILE A 119 14.77 -24.13 11.82
CA ILE A 119 14.00 -24.05 10.56
C ILE A 119 13.62 -25.42 10.00
N ASN A 120 14.29 -26.52 10.41
CA ASN A 120 13.94 -27.87 9.97
C ASN A 120 12.69 -28.40 10.67
N LYS A 121 12.37 -27.87 11.85
CA LYS A 121 11.19 -28.30 12.59
C LYS A 121 9.94 -27.95 11.78
N ARG A 122 9.03 -28.92 11.66
CA ARG A 122 7.71 -28.70 11.06
C ARG A 122 6.93 -27.69 11.90
N VAL A 123 6.26 -26.78 11.24
CA VAL A 123 5.34 -25.80 11.82
C VAL A 123 3.94 -26.10 11.27
N GLU A 124 2.95 -26.22 12.13
CA GLU A 124 1.57 -26.47 11.69
C GLU A 124 0.95 -25.19 11.10
N GLU A 125 0.13 -25.38 10.08
CA GLU A 125 -0.66 -24.28 9.50
C GLU A 125 -1.67 -23.75 10.52
N ASP A 126 -1.75 -22.45 10.63
CA ASP A 126 -2.70 -21.79 11.52
C ASP A 126 -3.62 -20.85 10.74
N LYS A 127 -4.83 -21.35 10.44
CA LYS A 127 -5.82 -20.57 9.68
C LYS A 127 -6.31 -19.33 10.42
N THR A 128 -6.07 -19.21 11.71
CA THR A 128 -6.47 -18.02 12.49
C THR A 128 -5.64 -16.78 12.15
N ILE A 129 -4.49 -16.94 11.50
CA ILE A 129 -3.68 -15.83 11.03
C ILE A 129 -3.99 -15.38 9.60
N LEU A 130 -4.94 -16.00 8.92
CA LEU A 130 -5.40 -15.54 7.60
C LEU A 130 -6.15 -14.21 7.74
N LEU A 131 -5.72 -13.19 7.02
CA LEU A 131 -6.21 -11.81 7.17
C LEU A 131 -7.47 -11.51 6.38
N ASN A 132 -7.79 -12.32 5.38
CA ASN A 132 -9.05 -12.22 4.64
C ASN A 132 -9.49 -13.62 4.27
N THR A 133 -10.57 -14.07 4.85
CA THR A 133 -10.96 -15.46 4.78
C THR A 133 -12.15 -15.74 3.88
N ASP A 134 -12.95 -14.75 3.53
CA ASP A 134 -14.17 -14.96 2.76
C ASP A 134 -14.47 -13.79 1.84
N PRO A 135 -14.33 -13.95 0.51
CA PRO A 135 -14.72 -12.92 -0.45
C PRO A 135 -16.23 -12.63 -0.47
N THR A 136 -17.05 -13.54 0.08
CA THR A 136 -18.51 -13.36 0.21
C THR A 136 -18.89 -12.71 1.55
N ASN A 137 -17.99 -12.73 2.53
CA ASN A 137 -18.13 -12.05 3.81
C ASN A 137 -16.87 -11.22 4.09
N PRO A 138 -16.78 -10.01 3.54
CA PRO A 138 -15.59 -9.17 3.62
C PRO A 138 -15.31 -8.60 5.03
N SER A 139 -16.12 -8.95 6.02
CA SER A 139 -15.88 -8.58 7.39
C SER A 139 -15.11 -9.70 8.09
N PRO A 140 -13.80 -9.58 8.31
CA PRO A 140 -13.10 -10.46 9.23
C PRO A 140 -13.61 -10.14 10.64
N ASN A 141 -14.66 -10.85 11.06
CA ASN A 141 -15.27 -10.65 12.37
C ASN A 141 -14.44 -11.26 13.50
N HIS A 142 -13.24 -11.76 13.23
CA HIS A 142 -12.37 -12.29 14.26
C HIS A 142 -11.27 -11.30 14.64
N LEU A 143 -11.02 -11.21 15.92
CA LEU A 143 -9.90 -10.47 16.45
C LEU A 143 -8.62 -11.29 16.28
N VAL A 144 -7.63 -10.70 15.67
CA VAL A 144 -6.29 -11.29 15.53
C VAL A 144 -5.27 -10.44 16.30
N SER A 145 -4.15 -11.04 16.64
CA SER A 145 -3.05 -10.28 17.23
C SER A 145 -2.57 -9.20 16.26
N ARG A 146 -2.38 -7.99 16.74
CA ARG A 146 -1.80 -6.89 15.96
C ARG A 146 -0.37 -7.20 15.47
N ARG A 147 0.32 -8.09 16.17
CA ARG A 147 1.69 -8.51 15.84
C ARG A 147 1.78 -9.40 14.60
N LEU A 148 0.65 -9.81 14.03
CA LEU A 148 0.63 -10.62 12.81
C LEU A 148 0.95 -9.83 11.55
N ILE A 149 0.87 -8.50 11.60
CA ILE A 149 1.18 -7.59 10.48
C ILE A 149 2.15 -6.51 10.94
N ASP A 150 2.85 -5.94 9.99
CA ASP A 150 3.65 -4.73 10.23
C ASP A 150 2.75 -3.56 10.63
N ASP A 151 3.28 -2.63 11.41
CA ASP A 151 2.55 -1.42 11.78
C ASP A 151 2.18 -0.63 10.51
N PRO A 152 0.88 -0.46 10.20
CA PRO A 152 0.46 0.24 8.99
C PRO A 152 0.94 1.69 8.90
N ARG A 153 1.34 2.27 10.04
CA ARG A 153 1.90 3.62 10.11
C ARG A 153 3.34 3.70 9.62
N GLY A 154 4.00 2.55 9.38
CA GLY A 154 5.38 2.47 8.90
C GLY A 154 6.42 2.45 10.01
N TYR A 155 6.05 2.20 11.26
CA TYR A 155 7.02 2.08 12.36
C TYR A 155 7.75 0.75 12.27
N LEU A 156 9.08 0.80 12.25
CA LEU A 156 9.93 -0.39 12.18
C LEU A 156 10.23 -0.97 13.56
N ALA A 157 10.32 -0.11 14.58
CA ALA A 157 10.58 -0.53 15.96
C ALA A 157 9.28 -0.51 16.77
N PRO A 158 9.16 -1.41 17.78
CA PRO A 158 8.08 -1.34 18.74
C PRO A 158 8.06 0.01 19.46
N ARG A 159 6.89 0.60 19.60
CA ARG A 159 6.68 1.78 20.43
C ARG A 159 6.30 1.37 21.85
N ASN A 160 6.81 2.09 22.84
CA ASN A 160 6.50 1.84 24.24
C ASN A 160 4.96 1.87 24.45
N ASN A 161 4.45 0.81 25.08
CA ASN A 161 3.05 0.63 25.43
C ASN A 161 2.05 0.58 24.26
N GLU A 162 2.52 0.44 23.02
CA GLU A 162 1.64 0.23 21.86
C GLU A 162 1.73 -1.24 21.39
N PRO A 163 0.79 -2.11 21.75
CA PRO A 163 0.80 -3.50 21.31
C PRO A 163 0.75 -3.62 19.79
N GLY A 164 1.63 -4.44 19.22
CA GLY A 164 1.69 -4.69 17.78
C GLY A 164 2.28 -3.54 16.96
N SER A 165 2.89 -2.53 17.58
CA SER A 165 3.70 -1.55 16.85
C SER A 165 5.03 -2.18 16.45
N GLY A 166 5.60 -1.70 15.34
CA GLY A 166 6.80 -2.27 14.73
C GLY A 166 6.50 -3.34 13.68
N THR A 167 7.50 -4.12 13.33
CA THR A 167 7.40 -5.16 12.30
C THR A 167 6.84 -6.47 12.86
N ALA A 168 6.06 -7.21 12.04
CA ALA A 168 5.51 -8.53 12.39
C ALA A 168 6.62 -9.54 12.70
N ILE A 169 7.71 -9.50 11.92
CA ILE A 169 8.95 -10.19 12.24
C ILE A 169 9.75 -9.28 13.17
N ALA A 170 10.09 -9.75 14.35
CA ALA A 170 10.88 -8.99 15.33
C ALA A 170 12.21 -8.52 14.73
N GLY A 171 12.78 -7.46 15.31
CA GLY A 171 14.12 -7.01 14.91
C GLY A 171 15.13 -8.14 14.98
N VAL A 172 15.93 -8.30 13.93
CA VAL A 172 16.89 -9.39 13.83
C VAL A 172 18.03 -9.15 14.82
N SER A 173 18.14 -10.03 15.81
CA SER A 173 19.20 -9.96 16.83
C SER A 173 20.57 -10.31 16.27
N ALA A 174 21.61 -9.74 16.86
CA ALA A 174 23.00 -10.16 16.63
C ALA A 174 23.31 -11.55 17.19
N LYS A 175 22.48 -12.04 18.12
CA LYS A 175 22.59 -13.37 18.68
C LYS A 175 21.66 -14.33 17.93
N ASP A 176 22.23 -15.35 17.31
CA ASP A 176 21.50 -16.28 16.46
C ASP A 176 20.37 -17.02 17.19
N ASP A 177 20.57 -17.37 18.45
CA ASP A 177 19.63 -18.12 19.28
C ASP A 177 18.40 -17.29 19.72
N GLU A 178 18.44 -15.97 19.54
CA GLU A 178 17.31 -15.08 19.78
C GLU A 178 16.40 -14.97 18.56
N ASN A 179 16.87 -15.32 17.35
CA ASN A 179 16.11 -15.22 16.11
C ASN A 179 15.23 -16.46 15.89
N LYS A 180 13.94 -16.31 16.13
CA LYS A 180 12.95 -17.38 16.02
C LYS A 180 12.58 -17.69 14.57
N VAL A 181 11.95 -18.83 14.36
CA VAL A 181 11.25 -19.17 13.12
C VAL A 181 9.89 -18.48 13.11
N TYR A 182 9.45 -18.02 11.95
CA TYR A 182 8.11 -17.47 11.74
C TYR A 182 7.32 -18.34 10.76
N LEU A 183 6.09 -18.67 11.11
CA LEU A 183 5.09 -19.16 10.17
C LEU A 183 4.59 -17.97 9.35
N LEU A 184 4.56 -18.11 8.03
CA LEU A 184 4.04 -17.12 7.11
C LEU A 184 2.75 -17.62 6.45
N SER A 185 1.67 -16.84 6.52
CA SER A 185 0.68 -16.84 5.47
C SER A 185 1.28 -16.06 4.30
N MET A 186 1.45 -16.72 3.14
CA MET A 186 2.08 -16.14 1.94
C MET A 186 1.16 -15.15 1.23
N GLY A 187 0.08 -14.72 1.90
CA GLY A 187 -0.90 -13.79 1.36
C GLY A 187 -1.76 -14.43 0.27
N PHE A 188 -2.28 -13.58 -0.60
CA PHE A 188 -3.25 -13.98 -1.62
C PHE A 188 -2.81 -13.53 -3.01
N ALA A 189 -3.12 -14.30 -4.02
CA ALA A 189 -3.00 -13.91 -5.40
C ALA A 189 -3.86 -12.66 -5.69
N ILE A 190 -3.51 -11.93 -6.72
CA ILE A 190 -4.37 -10.86 -7.24
C ILE A 190 -5.60 -11.54 -7.86
N SER A 191 -6.81 -11.05 -7.54
CA SER A 191 -8.02 -11.60 -8.16
C SER A 191 -8.02 -11.36 -9.67
N ASP A 192 -8.38 -12.37 -10.42
CA ASP A 192 -8.60 -12.33 -11.87
C ASP A 192 -10.08 -12.09 -12.24
N LYS A 193 -10.96 -12.01 -11.23
CA LYS A 193 -12.40 -11.83 -11.44
C LYS A 193 -12.77 -10.36 -11.43
N ALA A 194 -13.54 -9.94 -12.41
CA ALA A 194 -14.11 -8.60 -12.44
C ALA A 194 -15.07 -8.40 -11.24
N PRO A 195 -14.96 -7.29 -10.50
CA PRO A 195 -15.90 -6.97 -9.43
C PRO A 195 -17.23 -6.44 -10.01
N VAL A 196 -18.22 -6.33 -9.13
CA VAL A 196 -19.42 -5.53 -9.43
C VAL A 196 -18.99 -4.09 -9.69
N LYS A 197 -19.64 -3.44 -10.68
CA LYS A 197 -19.37 -2.05 -11.06
C LYS A 197 -19.35 -1.11 -9.85
N GLY A 198 -18.31 -0.31 -9.75
CA GLY A 198 -18.09 0.62 -8.63
C GLY A 198 -17.52 0.00 -7.36
N SER A 199 -17.27 -1.33 -7.37
CA SER A 199 -16.60 -2.07 -6.29
C SER A 199 -15.18 -2.46 -6.69
N VAL A 200 -14.47 -3.18 -5.81
CA VAL A 200 -13.16 -3.78 -6.04
C VAL A 200 -13.20 -5.28 -5.78
N ASN A 201 -12.27 -6.02 -6.38
CA ASN A 201 -12.05 -7.42 -6.08
C ASN A 201 -10.53 -7.68 -6.05
N LEU A 202 -9.94 -7.59 -4.88
CA LEU A 202 -8.49 -7.46 -4.71
C LEU A 202 -7.77 -8.81 -4.56
N LEU A 203 -8.39 -9.77 -3.87
CA LEU A 203 -7.75 -10.99 -3.43
C LEU A 203 -8.37 -12.22 -4.10
N GLY A 204 -7.50 -13.02 -4.68
CA GLY A 204 -7.81 -14.33 -5.27
C GLY A 204 -7.54 -15.46 -4.27
N ALA A 205 -7.00 -16.58 -4.76
CA ALA A 205 -6.67 -17.74 -3.94
C ALA A 205 -5.53 -17.42 -2.95
N HIS A 206 -5.55 -18.09 -1.80
CA HIS A 206 -4.44 -18.05 -0.84
C HIS A 206 -3.18 -18.69 -1.45
N ASN A 207 -2.04 -18.05 -1.31
CA ASN A 207 -0.76 -18.49 -1.88
C ASN A 207 -0.10 -19.64 -1.07
N GLY A 208 -0.76 -20.12 -0.02
CA GLY A 208 -0.24 -21.17 0.84
C GLY A 208 0.61 -20.62 1.99
N TRP A 209 1.39 -21.54 2.55
CA TRP A 209 2.14 -21.32 3.78
C TRP A 209 3.64 -21.43 3.54
N GLY A 210 4.40 -20.69 4.32
CA GLY A 210 5.85 -20.78 4.37
C GLY A 210 6.34 -20.68 5.80
N LYS A 211 7.62 -20.93 6.00
CA LYS A 211 8.33 -20.63 7.24
C LYS A 211 9.65 -19.97 6.92
N VAL A 212 10.06 -19.02 7.75
CA VAL A 212 11.28 -18.26 7.57
C VAL A 212 12.02 -18.11 8.89
N ARG A 213 13.34 -18.17 8.83
CA ARG A 213 14.24 -17.74 9.90
C ARG A 213 15.23 -16.75 9.33
N ILE A 214 15.42 -15.63 10.00
CA ILE A 214 16.31 -14.56 9.54
C ILE A 214 17.35 -14.30 10.63
N THR A 215 18.62 -14.28 10.24
CA THR A 215 19.75 -13.98 11.11
C THR A 215 20.63 -12.91 10.47
N ARG A 216 21.64 -12.44 11.18
CA ARG A 216 22.63 -11.51 10.62
C ARG A 216 23.81 -12.28 10.05
N GLU A 217 24.36 -11.76 8.95
CA GLU A 217 25.61 -12.23 8.35
C GLU A 217 26.47 -10.99 8.05
N GLY A 218 27.25 -10.54 9.06
CA GLY A 218 27.91 -9.23 9.02
C GLY A 218 26.87 -8.10 8.90
N ASN A 219 27.00 -7.28 7.86
CA ASN A 219 26.03 -6.20 7.56
C ASN A 219 24.92 -6.64 6.58
N ALA A 220 24.74 -7.94 6.40
CA ALA A 220 23.69 -8.51 5.56
C ALA A 220 22.70 -9.34 6.39
N TYR A 221 21.56 -9.66 5.78
CA TYR A 221 20.60 -10.61 6.32
C TYR A 221 20.84 -11.98 5.70
N LYS A 222 20.87 -13.04 6.52
CA LYS A 222 20.79 -14.43 6.08
C LYS A 222 19.36 -14.91 6.26
N VAL A 223 18.72 -15.28 5.19
CA VAL A 223 17.32 -15.68 5.14
C VAL A 223 17.23 -17.16 4.82
N GLN A 224 16.68 -17.96 5.72
CA GLN A 224 16.36 -19.36 5.50
C GLN A 224 14.84 -19.47 5.31
N TYR A 225 14.41 -20.05 4.19
CA TYR A 225 13.00 -20.19 3.83
C TYR A 225 12.67 -21.61 3.40
N ALA A 226 11.52 -22.10 3.80
CA ALA A 226 10.95 -23.35 3.33
C ALA A 226 9.41 -23.30 3.33
N LYS A 227 8.79 -24.14 2.51
CA LYS A 227 7.36 -24.41 2.66
C LYS A 227 7.08 -25.04 4.02
N ASN A 228 5.94 -24.77 4.60
CA ASN A 228 5.58 -25.19 5.95
C ASN A 228 5.75 -26.69 6.19
N THR A 229 5.41 -27.51 5.20
CA THR A 229 5.49 -28.98 5.28
C THR A 229 6.90 -29.54 5.12
N VAL A 230 7.88 -28.71 4.73
CA VAL A 230 9.25 -29.14 4.50
C VAL A 230 9.95 -29.42 5.83
N THR A 231 10.49 -30.62 5.97
CA THR A 231 11.33 -31.03 7.12
C THR A 231 12.73 -31.45 6.72
N ASN A 232 12.99 -31.60 5.41
CA ASN A 232 14.29 -31.99 4.90
C ASN A 232 15.19 -30.76 4.69
N LYS A 233 16.40 -30.79 5.25
CA LYS A 233 17.39 -29.70 5.12
C LYS A 233 17.73 -29.32 3.69
N SER A 234 17.70 -30.27 2.75
CA SER A 234 18.00 -30.03 1.34
C SER A 234 16.95 -29.14 0.64
N ASP A 235 15.75 -29.06 1.18
CA ASP A 235 14.66 -28.30 0.60
C ASP A 235 14.55 -26.88 1.18
N ILE A 236 15.41 -26.55 2.16
CA ILE A 236 15.49 -25.22 2.73
C ILE A 236 16.37 -24.33 1.85
N LYS A 237 15.76 -23.29 1.30
CA LYS A 237 16.47 -22.27 0.54
C LYS A 237 17.16 -21.30 1.50
N THR A 238 18.37 -20.90 1.17
CA THR A 238 19.11 -19.88 1.94
C THR A 238 19.52 -18.76 1.01
N PHE A 239 19.28 -17.52 1.44
CA PHE A 239 19.61 -16.31 0.68
C PHE A 239 20.40 -15.37 1.57
N THR A 240 21.38 -14.66 0.97
CA THR A 240 22.05 -13.52 1.59
C THR A 240 21.49 -12.25 0.99
N VAL A 241 20.95 -11.36 1.82
CA VAL A 241 20.37 -10.08 1.40
C VAL A 241 21.25 -8.95 1.91
N THR A 242 21.99 -8.34 0.99
CA THR A 242 22.90 -7.23 1.29
C THR A 242 22.12 -5.90 1.31
N LYS A 243 22.37 -5.09 2.34
CA LYS A 243 21.82 -3.74 2.44
C LYS A 243 22.38 -2.86 1.31
N ASN A 244 21.54 -2.02 0.75
CA ASN A 244 21.93 -1.00 -0.22
C ASN A 244 21.49 0.39 0.26
N PRO A 245 22.42 1.27 0.66
CA PRO A 245 22.09 2.58 1.26
C PRO A 245 21.38 3.54 0.30
N ALA A 246 21.40 3.26 -1.02
CA ALA A 246 20.63 4.04 -2.00
C ALA A 246 19.12 3.83 -1.86
N TYR A 247 18.67 2.82 -1.13
CA TYR A 247 17.27 2.46 -0.92
C TYR A 247 16.93 2.44 0.57
N SER A 248 15.68 2.69 0.91
CA SER A 248 15.19 2.44 2.27
C SER A 248 15.03 0.95 2.55
N PHE A 249 14.66 0.19 1.51
CA PHE A 249 14.48 -1.27 1.56
C PHE A 249 14.98 -1.92 0.29
N VAL A 250 15.44 -3.17 0.43
CA VAL A 250 15.64 -4.13 -0.67
C VAL A 250 14.67 -5.28 -0.51
N TYR A 251 14.24 -5.89 -1.60
CA TYR A 251 13.09 -6.78 -1.63
C TYR A 251 13.47 -8.16 -2.15
N LEU A 252 12.89 -9.21 -1.54
CA LEU A 252 13.10 -10.60 -1.90
C LEU A 252 11.76 -11.28 -2.24
N ASN A 253 11.74 -11.99 -3.35
CA ASN A 253 10.70 -12.98 -3.63
C ASN A 253 11.15 -14.34 -3.08
N LEU A 254 10.49 -14.86 -2.06
CA LEU A 254 10.86 -16.10 -1.39
C LEU A 254 10.69 -17.34 -2.28
N GLU A 255 9.73 -17.34 -3.19
CA GLU A 255 9.46 -18.50 -4.07
C GLU A 255 10.54 -18.64 -5.15
N SER A 256 10.85 -17.57 -5.85
CA SER A 256 11.91 -17.55 -6.86
C SER A 256 13.31 -17.44 -6.26
N GLY A 257 13.45 -16.86 -5.08
CA GLY A 257 14.73 -16.56 -4.45
C GLY A 257 15.44 -15.34 -5.05
N GLN A 258 14.74 -14.54 -5.84
CA GLN A 258 15.33 -13.39 -6.53
C GLN A 258 15.09 -12.08 -5.77
N MET A 259 16.12 -11.23 -5.79
CA MET A 259 15.96 -9.84 -5.40
C MET A 259 15.15 -9.11 -6.46
N VAL A 260 14.18 -8.30 -6.02
CA VAL A 260 13.25 -7.59 -6.89
C VAL A 260 13.40 -6.09 -6.68
N GLN A 261 13.45 -5.32 -7.76
CA GLN A 261 13.38 -3.86 -7.67
C GLN A 261 11.91 -3.44 -7.53
N VAL A 262 11.49 -3.07 -6.32
CA VAL A 262 10.12 -2.64 -6.01
C VAL A 262 10.02 -1.13 -5.93
N THR A 263 10.76 -0.49 -5.03
CA THR A 263 10.77 0.96 -4.90
C THR A 263 11.84 1.61 -5.76
N PRO A 264 11.65 2.85 -6.22
CA PRO A 264 12.74 3.69 -6.66
C PRO A 264 13.77 3.93 -5.53
N LYS A 265 14.88 4.60 -5.81
CA LYS A 265 15.84 4.99 -4.77
C LYS A 265 15.17 5.82 -3.68
N LYS A 266 15.85 5.89 -2.53
CA LYS A 266 15.32 6.43 -1.28
C LYS A 266 14.66 7.81 -1.39
N LYS A 267 15.11 8.67 -2.32
CA LYS A 267 14.58 10.03 -2.53
C LYS A 267 13.87 10.21 -3.87
N ASP A 268 13.81 9.19 -4.70
CA ASP A 268 13.26 9.25 -6.05
C ASP A 268 11.75 8.89 -6.08
N TRP A 269 11.06 9.04 -4.96
CA TRP A 269 9.61 8.92 -4.85
C TRP A 269 9.10 9.54 -3.54
N ASP A 270 7.84 9.98 -3.53
CA ASP A 270 7.20 10.67 -2.39
C ASP A 270 5.96 9.98 -1.91
N ILE A 271 5.12 9.52 -2.83
CA ILE A 271 3.86 8.83 -2.54
C ILE A 271 3.75 7.55 -3.36
N CYS A 272 3.02 6.57 -2.79
CA CYS A 272 2.70 5.34 -3.49
C CYS A 272 1.22 5.02 -3.36
N PHE A 273 0.55 4.82 -4.48
CA PHE A 273 -0.78 4.23 -4.52
C PHE A 273 -0.66 2.71 -4.42
N THR A 274 -1.35 2.11 -3.46
CA THR A 274 -1.24 0.68 -3.17
C THR A 274 -2.48 0.15 -2.47
N THR A 275 -2.55 -1.17 -2.31
CA THR A 275 -3.39 -1.85 -1.32
C THR A 275 -2.56 -2.13 -0.07
N THR A 276 -3.17 -2.28 1.09
CA THR A 276 -2.44 -2.60 2.33
C THR A 276 -3.33 -3.23 3.39
N THR A 277 -2.73 -3.96 4.31
CA THR A 277 -3.37 -4.35 5.56
C THR A 277 -3.35 -3.21 6.57
N GLY A 278 -4.35 -3.17 7.43
CA GLY A 278 -4.40 -2.21 8.52
C GLY A 278 -5.36 -2.62 9.62
N TRP A 279 -5.22 -2.03 10.78
CA TRP A 279 -6.14 -2.27 11.90
C TRP A 279 -7.43 -1.45 11.72
N LEU A 280 -8.58 -2.10 11.94
CA LEU A 280 -9.88 -1.44 11.87
C LEU A 280 -10.08 -0.52 13.07
N SER A 281 -9.70 -0.96 14.26
CA SER A 281 -9.78 -0.18 15.50
C SER A 281 -8.47 0.55 15.77
N GLN A 282 -8.56 1.84 16.09
CA GLN A 282 -7.43 2.64 16.57
C GLN A 282 -7.18 2.46 18.07
N GLN A 283 -8.01 1.71 18.77
CA GLN A 283 -7.76 1.40 20.18
C GLN A 283 -6.51 0.53 20.29
N TYR A 284 -5.62 0.88 21.21
CA TYR A 284 -4.33 0.22 21.43
C TYR A 284 -4.49 -1.13 22.18
N ASN A 285 -5.38 -1.98 21.70
CA ASN A 285 -5.55 -3.33 22.21
C ASN A 285 -4.57 -4.28 21.54
N VAL A 286 -4.14 -5.32 22.25
CA VAL A 286 -3.26 -6.38 21.70
C VAL A 286 -3.90 -7.07 20.48
N GLN A 287 -5.24 -7.13 20.47
CA GLN A 287 -6.02 -7.69 19.37
C GLN A 287 -6.81 -6.62 18.63
N SER A 288 -6.93 -6.76 17.34
CA SER A 288 -7.74 -5.91 16.47
C SER A 288 -8.24 -6.71 15.29
N THR A 289 -9.33 -6.26 14.70
CA THR A 289 -9.70 -6.71 13.36
C THR A 289 -8.75 -6.11 12.36
N VAL A 290 -8.13 -6.96 11.54
CA VAL A 290 -7.30 -6.53 10.41
C VAL A 290 -8.17 -6.46 9.16
N THR A 291 -8.05 -5.37 8.43
CA THR A 291 -8.77 -5.15 7.18
C THR A 291 -7.77 -4.95 6.04
N PHE A 292 -8.10 -5.48 4.88
CA PHE A 292 -7.35 -5.24 3.65
C PHE A 292 -7.99 -4.05 2.90
N TYR A 293 -7.23 -2.97 2.76
CA TYR A 293 -7.71 -1.71 2.20
C TYR A 293 -7.27 -1.52 0.76
N PRO A 294 -8.21 -1.22 -0.17
CA PRO A 294 -7.90 -0.65 -1.49
C PRO A 294 -7.57 0.83 -1.42
N ASP A 295 -7.08 1.38 -2.54
CA ASP A 295 -6.93 2.82 -2.79
C ASP A 295 -6.22 3.56 -1.63
N ILE A 296 -5.15 3.00 -1.13
CA ILE A 296 -4.33 3.64 -0.09
C ILE A 296 -3.22 4.45 -0.75
N ILE A 297 -2.96 5.63 -0.19
CA ILE A 297 -1.79 6.43 -0.54
C ILE A 297 -0.87 6.46 0.67
N VAL A 298 0.31 5.85 0.53
CA VAL A 298 1.36 5.92 1.55
C VAL A 298 2.41 6.94 1.13
N THR A 299 2.99 7.64 2.11
CA THR A 299 4.13 8.53 1.91
C THR A 299 5.44 7.79 2.13
N ASN A 300 6.50 8.24 1.47
CA ASN A 300 7.86 7.72 1.63
C ASN A 300 8.47 8.16 2.98
N LEU A 301 7.92 7.64 4.06
CA LEU A 301 8.33 7.98 5.43
C LEU A 301 9.84 7.81 5.64
N HIS A 302 10.41 6.71 5.16
CA HIS A 302 11.83 6.36 5.32
C HIS A 302 12.76 7.07 4.32
N GLY A 303 12.20 7.69 3.28
CA GLY A 303 12.90 8.61 2.38
C GLY A 303 12.87 10.06 2.86
N GLY A 304 12.12 10.34 3.93
CA GLY A 304 12.03 11.68 4.51
C GLY A 304 10.74 12.43 4.16
N THR A 305 9.87 11.88 3.32
CA THR A 305 8.60 12.53 2.95
C THR A 305 7.66 12.60 4.15
N ARG A 306 7.04 13.75 4.34
CA ARG A 306 6.03 14.03 5.38
C ARG A 306 4.80 14.64 4.74
N ALA A 307 3.64 14.38 5.33
CA ALA A 307 2.38 14.96 4.83
C ALA A 307 1.50 15.45 5.97
N THR A 308 0.60 16.35 5.63
CA THR A 308 -0.54 16.72 6.46
C THR A 308 -1.78 16.86 5.59
N PHE A 309 -2.96 16.68 6.17
CA PHE A 309 -4.21 17.02 5.52
C PHE A 309 -4.88 18.20 6.22
N PHE A 310 -5.62 18.96 5.46
CA PHE A 310 -6.41 20.07 5.99
C PHE A 310 -7.84 19.58 6.23
N SER A 311 -8.40 20.00 7.36
CA SER A 311 -9.79 19.66 7.74
C SER A 311 -10.75 20.02 6.61
N PRO A 312 -11.83 19.24 6.45
CA PRO A 312 -12.80 19.55 5.42
C PRO A 312 -13.29 20.98 5.50
N ALA A 313 -13.19 21.72 4.39
CA ALA A 313 -13.81 23.03 4.24
C ALA A 313 -15.33 22.90 4.23
N ALA A 314 -16.06 23.93 4.61
CA ALA A 314 -17.51 23.92 4.64
C ALA A 314 -18.14 23.76 3.24
N SER A 315 -17.39 24.14 2.18
CA SER A 315 -17.85 24.02 0.80
C SER A 315 -16.69 23.80 -0.18
N LEU A 316 -17.00 23.37 -1.41
CA LEU A 316 -16.00 23.25 -2.47
C LEU A 316 -15.38 24.61 -2.88
N PRO A 317 -16.13 25.70 -3.03
CA PRO A 317 -15.53 27.02 -3.28
C PRO A 317 -14.56 27.46 -2.19
N GLU A 318 -14.88 27.20 -0.93
CA GLU A 318 -13.97 27.49 0.18
C GLU A 318 -12.70 26.64 0.13
N ARG A 319 -12.83 25.33 -0.17
CA ARG A 319 -11.68 24.45 -0.37
C ARG A 319 -10.78 24.96 -1.50
N ASP A 320 -11.37 25.32 -2.64
CA ASP A 320 -10.62 25.79 -3.80
C ASP A 320 -9.93 27.14 -3.51
N LYS A 321 -10.57 28.03 -2.77
CA LYS A 321 -9.96 29.25 -2.25
C LYS A 321 -8.78 28.91 -1.33
N ASN A 322 -9.00 28.10 -0.31
CA ASN A 322 -7.95 27.72 0.65
C ASN A 322 -6.77 27.03 -0.05
N TYR A 323 -7.04 26.16 -1.03
CA TYR A 323 -6.03 25.49 -1.85
C TYR A 323 -5.25 26.50 -2.70
N SER A 324 -5.90 27.46 -3.36
CA SER A 324 -5.23 28.47 -4.19
C SER A 324 -4.39 29.44 -3.37
N GLU A 325 -4.84 29.80 -2.16
CA GLU A 325 -4.17 30.70 -1.24
C GLU A 325 -3.11 30.01 -0.34
N TYR A 326 -2.91 28.71 -0.50
CA TYR A 326 -1.91 27.98 0.26
C TYR A 326 -0.53 28.14 -0.39
N THR A 327 0.35 28.89 0.29
CA THR A 327 1.66 29.31 -0.20
C THR A 327 2.79 28.58 0.49
N LEU A 328 4.01 28.72 -0.04
CA LEU A 328 5.23 28.17 0.58
C LEU A 328 5.46 28.75 1.99
N GLU A 329 5.20 30.03 2.21
CA GLU A 329 5.34 30.65 3.53
C GLU A 329 4.42 29.99 4.55
N LYS A 330 3.17 29.70 4.16
CA LYS A 330 2.24 28.93 5.01
C LYS A 330 2.72 27.51 5.23
N ALA A 331 3.26 26.86 4.21
CA ALA A 331 3.77 25.49 4.33
C ALA A 331 4.96 25.41 5.29
N LYS A 332 5.88 26.37 5.23
CA LYS A 332 7.06 26.46 6.11
C LYS A 332 6.71 26.67 7.60
N THR A 333 5.49 27.15 7.90
CA THR A 333 5.04 27.24 9.30
C THR A 333 4.64 25.90 9.91
N LEU A 334 4.49 24.84 9.07
CA LEU A 334 4.18 23.52 9.56
C LEU A 334 5.45 22.86 10.14
N ASP A 335 5.37 22.53 11.41
CA ASP A 335 6.39 21.68 12.04
C ASP A 335 6.07 20.20 11.75
N LEU A 336 6.51 19.71 10.59
CA LEU A 336 6.29 18.34 10.14
C LEU A 336 7.18 17.32 10.86
N SER A 337 8.08 17.74 11.75
CA SER A 337 8.86 16.86 12.62
C SER A 337 8.04 16.27 13.79
N LYS A 338 6.85 16.80 14.01
CA LYS A 338 5.98 16.32 15.11
C LYS A 338 5.53 14.87 14.89
N PRO A 339 5.42 14.07 15.98
CA PRO A 339 5.06 12.63 15.90
C PRO A 339 3.77 12.33 15.12
N LYS A 340 2.80 13.24 15.11
CA LYS A 340 1.56 13.05 14.35
C LYS A 340 1.77 12.99 12.82
N TYR A 341 2.89 13.49 12.32
CA TYR A 341 3.25 13.46 10.89
C TYR A 341 4.29 12.35 10.58
N GLU A 342 4.83 11.69 11.59
CA GLU A 342 5.71 10.54 11.45
C GLU A 342 4.93 9.27 11.15
N THR A 343 4.14 9.28 10.09
CA THR A 343 3.40 8.12 9.65
C THR A 343 3.21 8.15 8.14
N GLN A 344 3.39 6.99 7.52
CA GLN A 344 3.19 6.85 6.07
C GLN A 344 1.73 6.94 5.63
N ILE A 345 0.76 6.85 6.55
CA ILE A 345 -0.68 6.82 6.23
C ILE A 345 -1.42 8.13 6.52
N VAL A 346 -0.72 9.26 6.57
CA VAL A 346 -1.39 10.56 6.76
C VAL A 346 -2.43 10.81 5.66
N ILE A 347 -2.08 10.58 4.41
CA ILE A 347 -3.04 10.58 3.30
C ILE A 347 -3.89 9.32 3.40
N GLY A 348 -3.27 8.14 3.37
CA GLY A 348 -3.87 6.85 3.65
C GLY A 348 -5.18 6.65 2.89
N LYS A 349 -6.23 6.39 3.65
CA LYS A 349 -7.61 6.25 3.17
C LYS A 349 -8.45 7.55 3.31
N ASN A 350 -7.87 8.63 3.83
CA ASN A 350 -8.61 9.82 4.27
C ASN A 350 -9.16 10.68 3.12
N TRP A 351 -8.86 10.32 1.88
CA TRP A 351 -9.35 10.99 0.68
C TRP A 351 -10.59 10.34 0.06
N ARG A 352 -10.98 9.14 0.54
CA ARG A 352 -12.07 8.33 -0.03
C ARG A 352 -13.37 8.55 0.71
N ASP A 353 -14.45 8.73 -0.01
CA ASP A 353 -15.83 8.69 0.48
C ASP A 353 -16.45 7.34 0.11
N MET A 354 -16.32 6.36 1.00
CA MET A 354 -16.83 5.01 0.75
C MET A 354 -18.36 4.92 0.83
N ILE A 355 -19.01 5.84 1.55
CA ILE A 355 -20.45 5.88 1.69
C ILE A 355 -21.09 6.34 0.39
N ASN A 356 -20.56 7.41 -0.21
CA ASN A 356 -21.07 7.97 -1.47
C ASN A 356 -20.30 7.42 -2.70
N GLY A 357 -19.37 6.51 -2.50
CA GLY A 357 -18.63 5.83 -3.56
C GLY A 357 -17.73 6.73 -4.39
N GLY A 358 -17.12 7.74 -3.78
CA GLY A 358 -16.30 8.73 -4.45
C GLY A 358 -15.10 9.20 -3.64
N ILE A 359 -14.79 10.48 -3.79
CA ILE A 359 -13.72 11.16 -3.05
C ILE A 359 -14.30 12.18 -2.08
N ILE A 360 -13.57 12.44 -0.99
CA ILE A 360 -13.86 13.58 -0.10
C ILE A 360 -13.34 14.83 -0.83
N ARG A 361 -14.27 15.61 -1.40
CA ARG A 361 -13.93 16.69 -2.33
C ARG A 361 -13.42 17.96 -1.64
N ASN A 362 -13.77 18.17 -0.39
CA ASN A 362 -13.51 19.43 0.34
C ASN A 362 -12.26 19.38 1.21
N ILE A 363 -11.34 18.45 0.94
CA ILE A 363 -10.02 18.36 1.59
C ILE A 363 -8.89 18.55 0.58
N TYR A 364 -7.70 18.88 1.08
CA TYR A 364 -6.44 18.82 0.36
C TYR A 364 -5.29 18.48 1.31
N PHE A 365 -4.13 18.21 0.74
CA PHE A 365 -2.94 17.78 1.47
C PHE A 365 -1.78 18.71 1.18
N ALA A 366 -0.88 18.89 2.15
CA ALA A 366 0.46 19.42 1.93
C ALA A 366 1.46 18.29 2.17
N ILE A 367 2.49 18.25 1.33
CA ILE A 367 3.54 17.22 1.34
C ILE A 367 4.87 17.94 1.30
N GLN A 368 5.79 17.53 2.18
CA GLN A 368 7.21 17.87 2.09
C GLN A 368 7.95 16.63 1.66
N ASP A 369 8.72 16.70 0.56
CA ASP A 369 9.56 15.61 0.09
C ASP A 369 10.84 15.46 0.94
N GLY A 370 11.62 14.40 0.66
CA GLY A 370 12.87 14.13 1.35
C GLY A 370 13.99 15.17 1.10
N ASP A 371 13.83 16.06 0.14
CA ASP A 371 14.75 17.16 -0.19
C ASP A 371 14.27 18.51 0.33
N GLY A 372 13.12 18.56 0.99
CA GLY A 372 12.57 19.74 1.63
C GLY A 372 11.66 20.60 0.74
N ASN A 373 11.31 20.14 -0.46
CA ASN A 373 10.36 20.83 -1.31
C ASN A 373 8.93 20.60 -0.80
N PHE A 374 8.09 21.61 -0.94
CA PHE A 374 6.70 21.53 -0.51
C PHE A 374 5.75 21.47 -1.70
N PHE A 375 4.78 20.58 -1.60
CA PHE A 375 3.71 20.40 -2.59
C PHE A 375 2.36 20.52 -1.91
N LYS A 376 1.36 20.97 -2.66
CA LYS A 376 -0.06 20.80 -2.30
C LYS A 376 -0.70 19.81 -3.28
N LEU A 377 -1.61 18.97 -2.77
CA LEU A 377 -2.25 17.92 -3.53
C LEU A 377 -3.74 17.84 -3.20
N LYS A 378 -4.59 17.63 -4.21
CA LYS A 378 -6.01 17.33 -4.06
C LYS A 378 -6.42 16.19 -4.97
N MET A 379 -7.32 15.34 -4.48
CA MET A 379 -7.90 14.26 -5.29
C MET A 379 -8.97 14.81 -6.23
N LYS A 380 -9.04 14.24 -7.44
CA LYS A 380 -9.99 14.62 -8.51
C LYS A 380 -11.00 13.53 -8.75
N ALA A 381 -10.58 12.26 -8.76
CA ALA A 381 -11.44 11.11 -9.01
C ALA A 381 -10.93 9.84 -8.30
N LEU A 382 -11.85 8.92 -8.02
CA LEU A 382 -11.59 7.55 -7.60
C LEU A 382 -11.96 6.56 -8.72
N LYS A 383 -12.87 6.95 -9.59
CA LYS A 383 -13.48 6.15 -10.66
C LYS A 383 -13.26 6.82 -12.00
N ASN A 384 -13.26 6.01 -13.05
CA ASN A 384 -13.34 6.51 -14.43
C ASN A 384 -14.78 6.96 -14.79
N ASP A 385 -14.97 7.49 -16.00
CA ASP A 385 -16.27 7.95 -16.50
C ASP A 385 -17.29 6.82 -16.62
N ALA A 386 -16.85 5.58 -16.79
CA ALA A 386 -17.72 4.39 -16.76
C ALA A 386 -18.16 4.01 -15.33
N GLY A 387 -17.68 4.70 -14.31
CA GLY A 387 -17.99 4.45 -12.91
C GLY A 387 -17.25 3.25 -12.29
N GLU A 388 -16.16 2.80 -12.91
CA GLU A 388 -15.30 1.71 -12.43
C GLU A 388 -14.23 2.25 -11.49
N ARG A 389 -13.90 1.50 -10.43
CA ARG A 389 -12.81 1.83 -9.50
C ARG A 389 -11.43 1.42 -10.06
N GLY A 390 -10.37 1.91 -9.39
CA GLY A 390 -8.99 1.64 -9.79
C GLY A 390 -8.46 2.61 -10.85
N TYR A 391 -9.01 3.82 -10.87
CA TYR A 391 -8.60 4.92 -11.75
C TYR A 391 -8.44 6.22 -10.96
N PRO A 392 -7.65 6.23 -9.88
CA PRO A 392 -7.50 7.41 -9.05
C PRO A 392 -6.79 8.53 -9.82
N VAL A 393 -7.37 9.72 -9.77
CA VAL A 393 -6.82 10.94 -10.38
C VAL A 393 -6.59 11.97 -9.29
N PHE A 394 -5.43 12.60 -9.30
CA PHE A 394 -5.09 13.71 -8.41
C PHE A 394 -4.42 14.87 -9.17
N GLU A 395 -4.42 16.01 -8.55
CA GLU A 395 -3.74 17.22 -9.02
C GLU A 395 -2.79 17.69 -7.92
N TYR A 396 -1.58 18.04 -8.30
CA TYR A 396 -0.60 18.59 -7.36
C TYR A 396 0.18 19.77 -7.96
N GLU A 397 0.81 20.54 -7.09
CA GLU A 397 1.55 21.74 -7.44
C GLU A 397 2.72 21.92 -6.48
N LEU A 398 3.91 22.24 -7.01
CA LEU A 398 5.07 22.67 -6.22
C LEU A 398 4.82 24.09 -5.69
N LEU A 399 5.00 24.26 -4.38
CA LEU A 399 4.94 25.58 -3.74
C LEU A 399 6.28 26.31 -3.89
N LYS A 400 6.23 27.57 -4.30
CA LYS A 400 7.39 28.44 -4.48
C LYS A 400 7.28 29.72 -3.62
#